data_9939179db7b9ffe482345d75d854e57a
#
_entry.id   9939179db7b9ffe482345d75d854e57a
#
_cell.length_a   1.000
_cell.length_b   1.000
_cell.length_c   1.000
_cell.angle_alpha   90.00
_cell.angle_beta   90.00
_cell.angle_gamma   90.00
#
_symmetry.space_group_name_H-M   'P 1'
#
loop_
_entity.id
_entity.type
_entity.pdbx_description
1 polymer ?
#
loop_
_entity_poly.entity_id
_entity_poly.type
_entity_poly.pdbx_seq_one_letter_code
_entity_poly.pdbx_strand_id
1 'polypeptide(L)'
;MKTFDLTVIITSFHSRDKIFSCIESIEKSIKIIVIENSNDEKLKEEIHSKYQNVECILSKENLGYGAGNNLGLSKVETSYALIVNPDVTLNNDAVNKFFLRINNLGDFGIIAPI
;
A
#
# COMPACT_ATOMS: atom_id res chain seq x y z
N MET A 1 -10.71 19.01 2.23
CA MET A 1 -9.75 17.89 2.21
C MET A 1 -10.17 16.89 1.15
N LYS A 2 -9.23 16.53 0.28
CA LYS A 2 -9.53 15.58 -0.79
C LYS A 2 -9.41 14.14 -0.27
N THR A 3 -10.47 13.35 -0.44
CA THR A 3 -10.47 11.94 -0.05
C THR A 3 -10.34 11.09 -1.31
N PHE A 4 -9.42 10.14 -1.28
CA PHE A 4 -9.21 9.23 -2.40
C PHE A 4 -9.92 7.90 -2.13
N ASP A 5 -10.66 7.40 -3.12
CA ASP A 5 -11.29 6.08 -3.07
C ASP A 5 -10.27 5.01 -3.48
N LEU A 6 -9.16 5.01 -2.78
CA LEU A 6 -7.98 4.22 -3.09
C LEU A 6 -7.38 3.65 -1.81
N THR A 7 -6.97 2.41 -1.87
CA THR A 7 -6.15 1.77 -0.83
C THR A 7 -4.84 1.35 -1.47
N VAL A 8 -3.73 1.70 -0.84
CA VAL A 8 -2.39 1.25 -1.27
C VAL A 8 -2.05 -0.02 -0.53
N ILE A 9 -1.54 -1.01 -1.26
CA ILE A 9 -1.10 -2.29 -0.69
C ILE A 9 0.42 -2.39 -0.85
N ILE A 10 1.10 -2.64 0.25
CA ILE A 10 2.54 -2.84 0.29
C ILE A 10 2.82 -4.19 0.91
N THR A 11 3.42 -5.11 0.15
CA THR A 11 3.87 -6.39 0.69
C THR A 11 5.34 -6.27 1.04
N SER A 12 5.65 -6.46 2.32
CA SER A 12 6.97 -6.23 2.89
C SER A 12 7.59 -7.55 3.33
N PHE A 13 8.87 -7.74 3.01
CA PHE A 13 9.68 -8.85 3.50
C PHE A 13 11.07 -8.32 3.78
N HIS A 14 11.43 -8.21 5.06
CA HIS A 14 12.71 -7.64 5.51
C HIS A 14 12.99 -6.26 4.91
N SER A 15 11.95 -5.41 4.83
CA SER A 15 12.03 -4.10 4.17
C SER A 15 12.03 -2.93 5.14
N ARG A 16 12.43 -3.16 6.40
CA ARG A 16 12.39 -2.14 7.46
C ARG A 16 13.05 -0.82 7.04
N ASP A 17 14.19 -0.89 6.36
CA ASP A 17 14.94 0.33 5.99
C ASP A 17 14.22 1.18 4.93
N LYS A 18 13.30 0.59 4.16
CA LYS A 18 12.67 1.25 3.02
C LYS A 18 11.20 1.54 3.23
N ILE A 19 10.53 0.74 4.07
CA ILE A 19 9.08 0.81 4.22
C ILE A 19 8.61 2.19 4.73
N PHE A 20 9.36 2.80 5.64
CA PHE A 20 8.98 4.10 6.19
C PHE A 20 9.01 5.21 5.14
N SER A 21 10.04 5.24 4.29
CA SER A 21 10.12 6.20 3.19
C SER A 21 8.98 6.00 2.19
N CYS A 22 8.65 4.75 1.90
CA CYS A 22 7.52 4.42 1.03
C CYS A 22 6.20 4.95 1.61
N ILE A 23 5.92 4.63 2.87
CA ILE A 23 4.70 5.09 3.55
C ILE A 23 4.62 6.61 3.57
N GLU A 24 5.72 7.26 3.93
CA GLU A 24 5.76 8.73 4.07
C GLU A 24 5.64 9.45 2.73
N SER A 25 5.92 8.77 1.63
CA SER A 25 5.72 9.34 0.29
C SER A 25 4.27 9.34 -0.16
N ILE A 26 3.40 8.61 0.56
CA ILE A 26 1.99 8.49 0.24
C ILE A 26 1.19 9.49 1.06
N GLU A 27 0.23 10.16 0.42
CA GLU A 27 -0.60 11.15 1.08
C GLU A 27 -1.37 10.55 2.26
N LYS A 28 -1.41 11.27 3.39
CA LYS A 28 -1.97 10.77 4.65
C LYS A 28 -3.46 10.48 4.62
N SER A 29 -4.18 11.02 3.65
CA SER A 29 -5.61 10.74 3.46
C SER A 29 -5.87 9.39 2.81
N ILE A 30 -4.84 8.73 2.29
CA ILE A 30 -4.95 7.44 1.61
C ILE A 30 -4.73 6.32 2.61
N LYS A 31 -5.63 5.34 2.62
CA LYS A 31 -5.46 4.14 3.44
C LYS A 31 -4.38 3.24 2.87
N ILE A 32 -3.51 2.74 3.73
CA ILE A 32 -2.44 1.83 3.36
C ILE A 32 -2.59 0.53 4.13
N ILE A 33 -2.48 -0.59 3.43
CA ILE A 33 -2.42 -1.92 4.02
C ILE A 33 -1.02 -2.48 3.77
N VAL A 34 -0.29 -2.77 4.82
CA VAL A 34 1.03 -3.42 4.74
C VAL A 34 0.86 -4.88 5.13
N ILE A 35 1.27 -5.77 4.24
CA ILE A 35 1.35 -7.21 4.56
C ILE A 35 2.81 -7.51 4.88
N GLU A 36 3.09 -7.81 6.13
CA GLU A 36 4.45 -8.02 6.61
C GLU A 36 4.74 -9.52 6.64
N ASN A 37 5.47 -10.00 5.62
CA ASN A 37 5.75 -11.42 5.39
C ASN A 37 6.94 -11.97 6.20
N SER A 38 7.73 -11.11 6.83
CA SER A 38 8.81 -11.55 7.71
C SER A 38 8.38 -11.63 9.19
N ASN A 39 7.11 -11.33 9.46
CA ASN A 39 6.47 -11.42 10.78
C ASN A 39 7.19 -10.62 11.87
N ASP A 40 7.63 -9.42 11.50
CA ASP A 40 8.30 -8.48 12.38
C ASP A 40 7.27 -7.71 13.22
N GLU A 41 7.00 -8.19 14.42
CA GLU A 41 6.00 -7.58 15.32
C GLU A 41 6.42 -6.17 15.75
N LYS A 42 7.71 -5.93 15.91
CA LYS A 42 8.21 -4.60 16.28
C LYS A 42 7.96 -3.60 15.17
N LEU A 43 8.14 -4.02 13.93
CA LEU A 43 7.84 -3.18 12.78
C LEU A 43 6.35 -2.83 12.75
N LYS A 44 5.48 -3.79 12.97
CA LYS A 44 4.04 -3.56 13.04
C LYS A 44 3.70 -2.52 14.12
N GLU A 45 4.27 -2.66 15.31
CA GLU A 45 4.04 -1.72 16.41
C GLU A 45 4.52 -0.31 16.06
N GLU A 46 5.69 -0.20 15.47
CA GLU A 46 6.25 1.09 15.05
C GLU A 46 5.36 1.76 14.01
N ILE A 47 4.90 1.01 13.01
CA ILE A 47 4.02 1.53 11.97
C ILE A 47 2.72 2.04 12.58
N HIS A 48 2.09 1.25 13.44
CA HIS A 48 0.83 1.64 14.07
C HIS A 48 0.98 2.84 15.00
N SER A 49 2.14 3.01 15.63
CA SER A 49 2.38 4.15 16.49
C SER A 49 2.61 5.45 15.72
N LYS A 50 3.11 5.38 14.49
CA LYS A 50 3.46 6.55 13.69
C LYS A 50 2.38 6.98 12.71
N TYR A 51 1.60 6.03 12.19
CA TYR A 51 0.69 6.30 11.07
C TYR A 51 -0.70 5.79 11.37
N GLN A 52 -1.68 6.69 11.39
CA GLN A 52 -3.07 6.36 11.64
C GLN A 52 -3.75 5.77 10.40
N ASN A 53 -3.22 6.06 9.22
CA ASN A 53 -3.78 5.61 7.94
C ASN A 53 -3.24 4.26 7.49
N VAL A 54 -2.39 3.62 8.27
CA VAL A 54 -1.75 2.35 7.91
C VAL A 54 -2.23 1.23 8.81
N GLU A 55 -2.66 0.13 8.20
CA GLU A 55 -2.91 -1.14 8.88
C GLU A 55 -1.81 -2.11 8.47
N CYS A 56 -1.05 -2.60 9.41
CA CYS A 56 -0.01 -3.61 9.17
C CYS A 56 -0.51 -4.96 9.65
N ILE A 57 -0.50 -5.94 8.75
CA ILE A 57 -0.96 -7.29 9.00
C ILE A 57 0.23 -8.24 8.90
N LEU A 58 0.46 -9.03 9.95
CA LEU A 58 1.45 -10.08 9.90
C LEU A 58 0.85 -11.30 9.21
N SER A 59 1.56 -11.82 8.22
CA SER A 59 1.06 -12.97 7.46
C SER A 59 1.20 -14.31 8.20
N LYS A 60 1.99 -14.32 9.28
CA LYS A 60 2.34 -15.48 10.10
C LYS A 60 3.29 -16.46 9.42
N GLU A 61 3.44 -16.38 8.11
CA GLU A 61 4.41 -17.15 7.34
C GLU A 61 4.78 -16.33 6.12
N ASN A 62 5.88 -16.67 5.45
CA ASN A 62 6.25 -16.00 4.22
C ASN A 62 5.38 -16.51 3.08
N LEU A 63 4.37 -15.73 2.72
CA LEU A 63 3.45 -16.06 1.64
C LEU A 63 4.04 -15.81 0.24
N GLY A 64 5.17 -15.09 0.16
CA GLY A 64 5.67 -14.56 -1.08
C GLY A 64 4.92 -13.31 -1.52
N TYR A 65 5.38 -12.69 -2.59
CA TYR A 65 4.89 -11.39 -3.04
C TYR A 65 3.44 -11.45 -3.54
N GLY A 66 3.16 -12.40 -4.44
CA GLY A 66 1.84 -12.53 -5.04
C GLY A 66 0.74 -12.84 -4.02
N ALA A 67 0.97 -13.84 -3.17
CA ALA A 67 0.00 -14.22 -2.15
C ALA A 67 -0.15 -13.13 -1.09
N GLY A 68 0.94 -12.42 -0.76
CA GLY A 68 0.87 -11.26 0.14
C GLY A 68 -0.01 -10.16 -0.43
N ASN A 69 0.18 -9.83 -1.69
CA ASN A 69 -0.66 -8.85 -2.38
C ASN A 69 -2.12 -9.29 -2.42
N ASN A 70 -2.39 -10.57 -2.65
CA ASN A 70 -3.75 -11.10 -2.65
C ASN A 70 -4.40 -10.98 -1.27
N LEU A 71 -3.65 -11.25 -0.21
CA LEU A 71 -4.15 -11.05 1.15
C LEU A 71 -4.51 -9.59 1.38
N GLY A 72 -3.65 -8.66 0.96
CA GLY A 72 -3.94 -7.23 1.05
C GLY A 72 -5.18 -6.85 0.27
N LEU A 73 -5.30 -7.33 -0.97
CA LEU A 73 -6.47 -7.06 -1.81
C LEU A 73 -7.77 -7.54 -1.17
N SER A 74 -7.74 -8.66 -0.45
CA SER A 74 -8.93 -9.17 0.23
C SER A 74 -9.44 -8.27 1.35
N LYS A 75 -8.63 -7.33 1.81
CA LYS A 75 -8.96 -6.37 2.87
C LYS A 75 -9.38 -5.00 2.35
N VAL A 76 -9.32 -4.78 1.04
CA VAL A 76 -9.63 -3.49 0.43
C VAL A 76 -11.14 -3.26 0.43
N GLU A 77 -11.54 -2.08 0.90
CA GLU A 77 -12.95 -1.65 0.93
C GLU A 77 -13.22 -0.47 -0.02
N THR A 78 -12.16 0.11 -0.57
CA THR A 78 -12.27 1.19 -1.55
C THR A 78 -12.49 0.62 -2.95
N SER A 79 -12.88 1.47 -3.90
CA SER A 79 -13.13 1.05 -5.28
C SER A 79 -11.85 0.67 -6.03
N TYR A 80 -10.72 1.22 -5.61
CA TYR A 80 -9.44 1.02 -6.29
C TYR A 80 -8.37 0.57 -5.29
N ALA A 81 -7.43 -0.21 -5.78
CA ALA A 81 -6.25 -0.63 -5.03
C ALA A 81 -5.00 -0.41 -5.87
N LEU A 82 -3.96 0.12 -5.27
CA LEU A 82 -2.66 0.32 -5.91
C LEU A 82 -1.63 -0.51 -5.17
N ILE A 83 -0.98 -1.42 -5.87
CA ILE A 83 0.10 -2.25 -5.30
C ILE A 83 1.42 -1.52 -5.50
N VAL A 84 2.14 -1.30 -4.42
CA VAL A 84 3.41 -0.56 -4.42
C VAL A 84 4.47 -1.40 -3.73
N ASN A 85 5.65 -1.49 -4.33
CA ASN A 85 6.79 -2.16 -3.70
C ASN A 85 7.35 -1.29 -2.58
N PRO A 86 7.85 -1.89 -1.49
CA PRO A 86 8.33 -1.11 -0.34
C PRO A 86 9.54 -0.21 -0.61
N ASP A 87 10.27 -0.43 -1.70
CA ASP A 87 11.41 0.41 -2.10
C ASP A 87 11.02 1.59 -3.00
N VAL A 88 9.74 1.73 -3.32
CA VAL A 88 9.23 2.81 -4.17
C VAL A 88 8.85 4.00 -3.32
N THR A 89 9.16 5.20 -3.81
CA THR A 89 8.62 6.45 -3.25
C THR A 89 7.78 7.13 -4.32
N LEU A 90 6.57 7.53 -3.96
CA LEU A 90 5.66 8.21 -4.88
C LEU A 90 5.89 9.73 -4.79
N ASN A 91 5.88 10.44 -5.92
CA ASN A 91 5.91 11.89 -5.86
C ASN A 91 4.49 12.43 -5.62
N ASN A 92 4.40 13.71 -5.24
CA ASN A 92 3.13 14.32 -4.81
C ASN A 92 2.04 14.27 -5.89
N ASP A 93 2.42 14.24 -7.16
CA ASP A 93 1.45 14.24 -8.26
C ASP A 93 1.08 12.86 -8.77
N ALA A 94 1.82 11.82 -8.35
CA ALA A 94 1.65 10.47 -8.90
C ALA A 94 0.23 9.95 -8.72
N VAL A 95 -0.34 10.12 -7.53
CA VAL A 95 -1.69 9.65 -7.22
C VAL A 95 -2.74 10.43 -8.02
N ASN A 96 -2.58 11.74 -8.11
CA ASN A 96 -3.50 12.59 -8.90
C ASN A 96 -3.49 12.19 -10.37
N LYS A 97 -2.31 11.97 -10.93
CA LYS A 97 -2.17 11.52 -12.33
C LYS A 97 -2.79 10.14 -12.53
N PHE A 98 -2.63 9.27 -11.55
CA PHE A 98 -3.22 7.94 -11.57
C PHE A 98 -4.75 8.03 -11.65
N PHE A 99 -5.38 8.85 -10.80
CA PHE A 99 -6.82 9.03 -10.83
C PHE A 99 -7.33 9.66 -12.12
N LEU A 100 -6.59 10.61 -12.70
CA LEU A 100 -6.95 11.19 -14.00
C LEU A 100 -6.95 10.12 -15.09
N ARG A 101 -5.98 9.22 -15.07
CA ARG A 101 -5.92 8.10 -16.02
C ARG A 101 -7.09 7.14 -15.84
N ILE A 102 -7.40 6.79 -14.59
CA ILE A 102 -8.50 5.89 -14.27
C ILE A 102 -9.82 6.42 -14.84
N ASN A 103 -10.09 7.70 -14.65
CA ASN A 103 -11.33 8.32 -15.12
C ASN A 103 -11.49 8.26 -16.63
N ASN A 104 -10.38 8.16 -17.38
CA ASN A 104 -10.37 8.12 -18.82
C ASN A 104 -10.36 6.71 -19.41
N LEU A 105 -10.11 5.69 -18.59
CA LEU A 105 -9.96 4.31 -19.08
C LEU A 105 -11.24 3.47 -19.03
N GLY A 106 -12.25 3.94 -18.29
CA GLY A 106 -13.47 3.15 -18.09
C GLY A 106 -13.21 1.95 -17.18
N ASP A 107 -13.88 0.85 -17.46
CA ASP A 107 -13.70 -0.37 -16.68
C ASP A 107 -12.37 -1.06 -16.96
N PHE A 108 -11.68 -1.45 -15.90
CA PHE A 108 -10.40 -2.15 -16.03
C PHE A 108 -10.18 -3.04 -14.79
N GLY A 109 -9.32 -4.04 -14.93
CA GLY A 109 -8.99 -4.94 -13.83
C GLY A 109 -7.73 -4.50 -13.06
N ILE A 110 -6.60 -4.40 -13.75
CA ILE A 110 -5.31 -4.10 -13.11
C ILE A 110 -4.60 -3.00 -13.88
N ILE A 111 -4.09 -2.00 -13.13
CA ILE A 111 -3.19 -0.97 -13.65
C ILE A 111 -1.94 -1.00 -12.78
N ALA A 112 -0.78 -1.05 -13.41
CA ALA A 112 0.50 -0.98 -12.70
C ALA A 112 1.27 0.26 -13.15
N PRO A 113 1.95 0.97 -12.23
CA PRO A 113 2.85 2.05 -12.62
C PRO A 113 4.04 1.48 -13.39
N ILE A 114 4.48 2.21 -14.37
CA ILE A 114 5.64 1.85 -15.17
C ILE A 114 6.88 2.49 -14.57
#